data_da05dc75b6c50e0f6612c8949b51358a
#
_entry.id   da05dc75b6c50e0f6612c8949b51358a
#
_cell.length_a   1.000
_cell.length_b   1.000
_cell.length_c   1.000
_cell.angle_alpha   90.00
_cell.angle_beta   90.00
_cell.angle_gamma   90.00
#
_symmetry.space_group_name_H-M   'P 1'
#
loop_
_entity.id
_entity.type
_entity.pdbx_description
1 polymer ?
#
loop_
_entity_poly.entity_id
_entity_poly.type
_entity_poly.pdbx_seq_one_letter_code
_entity_poly.pdbx_strand_id
1 'polypeptide(L)'
;MRVIKIEIEDLAYDGLAGQFEGHVSLTIAELNKSRTVELHFISHVTLPERTPGSIVTYNLIADALRQARRMPGFRRGEEQIEVVAPAVRSAILTGPNGRASA
;
A
#
# COMPACT_ATOMS: atom_id res chain seq x y z
N MET A 1 -3.52 16.72 2.66
CA MET A 1 -4.22 15.52 2.23
C MET A 1 -3.96 14.38 3.21
N ARG A 2 -4.99 13.67 3.57
CA ARG A 2 -4.88 12.65 4.62
C ARG A 2 -5.23 11.28 4.09
N VAL A 3 -4.36 10.31 4.36
CA VAL A 3 -4.67 8.91 4.08
C VAL A 3 -5.37 8.37 5.32
N ILE A 4 -6.63 8.00 5.17
CA ILE A 4 -7.45 7.55 6.29
C ILE A 4 -7.71 6.05 6.28
N LYS A 5 -7.34 5.38 5.21
CA LYS A 5 -7.52 3.93 5.11
C LYS A 5 -6.54 3.38 4.09
N ILE A 6 -5.96 2.23 4.40
CA ILE A 6 -5.04 1.55 3.50
C ILE A 6 -5.43 0.08 3.45
N GLU A 7 -5.55 -0.45 2.24
CA GLU A 7 -5.84 -1.87 2.05
C GLU A 7 -4.84 -2.46 1.08
N ILE A 8 -4.44 -3.70 1.33
CA ILE A 8 -3.56 -4.44 0.44
C ILE A 8 -4.29 -5.71 0.03
N GLU A 9 -4.40 -5.93 -1.27
CA GLU A 9 -5.05 -7.10 -1.83
C GLU A 9 -4.12 -7.79 -2.81
N ASP A 10 -4.40 -9.06 -3.05
CA ASP A 10 -3.67 -9.85 -4.06
C ASP A 10 -2.17 -9.87 -3.81
N LEU A 11 -1.80 -9.95 -2.54
CA LEU A 11 -0.38 -10.03 -2.19
C LEU A 11 0.18 -11.37 -2.63
N ALA A 12 1.27 -11.32 -3.39
CA ALA A 12 1.90 -12.51 -3.90
C ALA A 12 3.41 -12.33 -3.93
N TYR A 13 4.12 -13.45 -3.87
CA TYR A 13 5.56 -13.47 -4.00
C TYR A 13 5.92 -14.04 -5.36
N ASP A 14 6.73 -13.32 -6.12
CA ASP A 14 7.23 -13.78 -7.41
C ASP A 14 8.62 -14.35 -7.18
N GLY A 15 8.72 -15.68 -7.20
CA GLY A 15 9.99 -16.36 -6.94
C GLY A 15 11.04 -16.14 -8.01
N LEU A 16 10.62 -15.86 -9.24
CA LEU A 16 11.56 -15.59 -10.32
C LEU A 16 12.18 -14.22 -10.19
N ALA A 17 11.38 -13.25 -9.81
CA ALA A 17 11.86 -11.87 -9.65
C ALA A 17 12.40 -11.60 -8.25
N GLY A 18 12.12 -12.47 -7.29
CA GLY A 18 12.55 -12.26 -5.91
C GLY A 18 11.85 -11.09 -5.26
N GLN A 19 10.60 -10.86 -5.58
CA GLN A 19 9.89 -9.70 -5.06
C GLN A 19 8.46 -10.03 -4.69
N PHE A 20 7.94 -9.24 -3.76
CA PHE A 20 6.51 -9.26 -3.43
C PHE A 20 5.81 -8.22 -4.27
N GLU A 21 4.56 -8.52 -4.59
CA GLU A 21 3.71 -7.60 -5.33
C GLU A 21 2.36 -7.55 -4.64
N GLY A 22 1.75 -6.38 -4.55
CA GLY A 22 0.43 -6.23 -3.97
C GLY A 22 -0.29 -5.05 -4.57
N HIS A 23 -1.62 -5.11 -4.49
CA HIS A 23 -2.50 -4.01 -4.90
C HIS A 23 -2.80 -3.18 -3.66
N VAL A 24 -2.28 -1.97 -3.61
CA VAL A 24 -2.45 -1.08 -2.45
C VAL A 24 -3.47 -0.02 -2.79
N SER A 25 -4.50 0.06 -1.97
CA SER A 25 -5.55 1.08 -2.11
C SER A 25 -5.40 2.08 -0.98
N LEU A 26 -5.36 3.34 -1.33
CA LEU A 26 -5.28 4.45 -0.38
C LEU A 26 -6.58 5.24 -0.45
N THR A 27 -7.27 5.37 0.68
CA THR A 27 -8.44 6.23 0.77
C THR A 27 -7.98 7.55 1.36
N ILE A 28 -8.21 8.62 0.63
CA ILE A 28 -7.69 9.95 0.96
C ILE A 28 -8.84 10.90 1.21
N ALA A 29 -8.78 11.58 2.36
CA ALA A 29 -9.71 12.65 2.66
C ALA A 29 -9.08 13.96 2.21
N GLU A 30 -9.81 14.70 1.38
CA GLU A 30 -9.33 15.98 0.90
C GLU A 30 -9.65 17.06 1.90
N LEU A 31 -8.69 17.97 2.10
CA LEU A 31 -8.91 19.12 2.98
C LEU A 31 -10.01 20.00 2.39
N ASN A 32 -10.87 20.49 3.27
CA ASN A 32 -11.95 21.40 2.90
C ASN A 32 -12.98 20.79 1.97
N LYS A 33 -12.99 19.46 1.87
CA LYS A 33 -14.01 18.77 1.09
C LYS A 33 -14.57 17.64 1.92
N SER A 34 -15.84 17.37 1.73
CA SER A 34 -16.52 16.36 2.53
C SER A 34 -16.52 14.99 1.86
N ARG A 35 -15.66 14.79 0.89
CA ARG A 35 -15.60 13.52 0.18
C ARG A 35 -14.20 12.94 0.22
N THR A 36 -14.12 11.66 -0.05
CA THR A 36 -12.85 10.95 -0.12
C THR A 36 -12.58 10.50 -1.54
N VAL A 37 -11.31 10.23 -1.83
CA VAL A 37 -10.88 9.71 -3.10
C VAL A 37 -10.10 8.43 -2.83
N GLU A 38 -10.32 7.42 -3.65
CA GLU A 38 -9.61 6.16 -3.52
C GLU A 38 -8.59 6.04 -4.65
N LEU A 39 -7.35 5.81 -4.29
CA LEU A 39 -6.27 5.63 -5.25
C LEU A 39 -5.77 4.19 -5.18
N HIS A 40 -5.46 3.63 -6.32
CA HIS A 40 -5.01 2.24 -6.43
C HIS A 40 -3.64 2.17 -7.08
N PHE A 41 -2.76 1.38 -6.48
CA PHE A 41 -1.40 1.23 -6.98
C PHE A 41 -0.99 -0.23 -6.97
N ILE A 42 -0.23 -0.63 -7.97
CA ILE A 42 0.45 -1.92 -7.93
C ILE A 42 1.83 -1.64 -7.35
N SER A 43 2.12 -2.24 -6.21
CA SER A 43 3.36 -2.01 -5.49
C SER A 43 4.22 -3.25 -5.50
N HIS A 44 5.53 -3.04 -5.57
CA HIS A 44 6.51 -4.12 -5.57
C HIS A 44 7.59 -3.82 -4.53
N VAL A 45 8.14 -4.89 -3.95
CA VAL A 45 9.29 -4.75 -3.09
C VAL A 45 10.15 -6.01 -3.22
N THR A 46 11.46 -5.80 -3.35
CA THR A 46 12.42 -6.90 -3.44
C THR A 46 12.86 -7.26 -2.05
N LEU A 47 12.39 -8.39 -1.55
CA LEU A 47 12.71 -8.90 -0.23
C LEU A 47 12.70 -10.42 -0.29
N PRO A 48 13.45 -11.08 0.61
CA PRO A 48 13.39 -12.55 0.69
C PRO A 48 11.98 -13.03 0.97
N GLU A 49 11.65 -14.20 0.44
CA GLU A 49 10.32 -14.77 0.62
C GLU A 49 9.94 -14.92 2.08
N ARG A 50 10.91 -15.16 2.95
CA ARG A 50 10.67 -15.38 4.38
C ARG A 50 10.53 -14.09 5.17
N THR A 51 10.55 -12.95 4.51
CA THR A 51 10.42 -11.68 5.21
C THR A 51 9.09 -11.64 5.95
N PRO A 52 9.10 -11.20 7.21
CA PRO A 52 7.85 -11.09 7.98
C PRO A 52 6.83 -10.21 7.27
N GLY A 53 5.55 -10.63 7.36
CA GLY A 53 4.47 -9.93 6.67
C GLY A 53 4.37 -8.45 7.01
N SER A 54 4.66 -8.09 8.26
CA SER A 54 4.60 -6.70 8.67
C SER A 54 5.63 -5.84 7.93
N ILE A 55 6.81 -6.41 7.66
CA ILE A 55 7.86 -5.69 6.94
C ILE A 55 7.47 -5.58 5.46
N VAL A 56 6.93 -6.65 4.89
CA VAL A 56 6.47 -6.64 3.51
C VAL A 56 5.38 -5.58 3.35
N THR A 57 4.40 -5.61 4.24
CA THR A 57 3.29 -4.66 4.21
C THR A 57 3.79 -3.22 4.29
N TYR A 58 4.67 -2.95 5.25
CA TYR A 58 5.22 -1.61 5.41
C TYR A 58 5.90 -1.12 4.13
N ASN A 59 6.68 -1.99 3.51
CA ASN A 59 7.42 -1.60 2.31
C ASN A 59 6.52 -1.41 1.10
N LEU A 60 5.46 -2.23 0.98
CA LEU A 60 4.51 -2.04 -0.10
C LEU A 60 3.76 -0.73 0.05
N ILE A 61 3.37 -0.40 1.27
CA ILE A 61 2.70 0.87 1.54
C ILE A 61 3.63 2.04 1.24
N ALA A 62 4.89 1.95 1.64
CA ALA A 62 5.86 3.00 1.36
C ALA A 62 6.02 3.20 -0.15
N ASP A 63 6.02 2.11 -0.91
CA ASP A 63 6.11 2.21 -2.36
C ASP A 63 4.88 2.90 -2.95
N ALA A 64 3.68 2.53 -2.47
CA ALA A 64 2.45 3.15 -2.94
C ALA A 64 2.44 4.65 -2.64
N LEU A 65 2.91 5.03 -1.46
CA LEU A 65 2.99 6.44 -1.09
C LEU A 65 3.98 7.19 -1.99
N ARG A 66 5.09 6.56 -2.35
CA ARG A 66 6.03 7.17 -3.30
C ARG A 66 5.37 7.39 -4.65
N GLN A 67 4.58 6.42 -5.10
CA GLN A 67 3.86 6.56 -6.37
C GLN A 67 2.84 7.69 -6.30
N ALA A 68 2.13 7.78 -5.19
CA ALA A 68 1.13 8.83 -5.00
C ALA A 68 1.78 10.21 -5.06
N ARG A 69 2.95 10.37 -4.47
CA ARG A 69 3.64 11.66 -4.46
C ARG A 69 4.10 12.10 -5.83
N ARG A 70 4.18 11.18 -6.79
CA ARG A 70 4.56 11.50 -8.16
C ARG A 70 3.38 11.94 -9.00
N MET A 71 2.17 11.80 -8.48
CA MET A 71 1.00 12.23 -9.23
C MET A 71 0.94 13.75 -9.30
N PRO A 72 0.39 14.32 -10.40
CA PRO A 72 0.41 15.78 -10.57
C PRO A 72 -0.17 16.57 -9.42
N GLY A 73 -1.23 16.07 -8.78
CA GLY A 73 -1.86 16.76 -7.68
C GLY A 73 -0.97 16.89 -6.45
N PHE A 74 0.02 16.02 -6.31
CA PHE A 74 0.91 16.00 -5.15
C PHE A 74 2.25 16.64 -5.43
N ARG A 75 2.62 16.78 -6.69
CA ARG A 75 3.97 17.21 -7.05
C ARG A 75 4.23 18.68 -6.82
N ARG A 76 3.20 19.44 -6.53
CA ARG A 76 3.36 20.86 -6.32
C ARG A 76 3.97 21.20 -4.97
N GLY A 77 4.16 20.20 -4.13
CA GLY A 77 4.82 20.40 -2.86
C GLY A 77 3.99 21.11 -1.81
N GLU A 78 2.78 21.45 -2.15
CA GLU A 78 1.91 22.16 -1.25
C GLU A 78 1.13 21.25 -0.35
N GLU A 79 1.03 19.99 -0.73
CA GLU A 79 0.26 19.03 0.03
C GLU A 79 1.17 17.95 0.55
N GLN A 80 1.08 17.71 1.82
CA GLN A 80 1.80 16.63 2.44
C GLN A 80 0.84 15.47 2.63
N ILE A 81 1.37 14.27 2.45
CA ILE A 81 0.60 13.07 2.71
C ILE A 81 0.75 12.74 4.18
N GLU A 82 -0.36 12.77 4.87
CA GLU A 82 -0.40 12.45 6.29
C GLU A 82 -1.20 11.17 6.47
N VAL A 83 -0.59 10.16 7.04
CA VAL A 83 -1.28 8.89 7.34
C VAL A 83 -1.83 9.00 8.74
N VAL A 84 -3.13 9.22 8.84
CA VAL A 84 -3.78 9.49 10.12
C VAL A 84 -4.26 8.22 10.77
N ALA A 85 -4.86 7.34 10.00
CA ALA A 85 -5.52 6.19 10.55
C ALA A 85 -4.61 4.98 10.52
N PRO A 86 -4.61 4.20 11.56
CA PRO A 86 -3.89 2.94 11.56
C PRO A 86 -4.64 1.86 10.81
N ALA A 87 -5.68 2.19 10.10
CA ALA A 87 -6.55 1.22 9.46
C ALA A 87 -5.88 0.63 8.24
N VAL A 88 -4.92 -0.23 8.47
CA VAL A 88 -4.27 -1.00 7.41
C VAL A 88 -4.90 -2.37 7.41
N ARG A 89 -5.47 -2.75 6.27
CA ARG A 89 -6.06 -4.07 6.10
C ARG A 89 -5.29 -4.79 5.02
N SER A 90 -4.88 -6.00 5.32
CA SER A 90 -4.13 -6.81 4.39
C SER A 90 -4.88 -8.10 4.14
N ALA A 91 -5.00 -8.47 2.88
CA ALA A 91 -5.63 -9.72 2.47
C ALA A 91 -4.57 -10.79 2.24
N ILE A 92 -3.61 -10.79 3.13
CA ILE A 92 -2.63 -11.84 3.11
C ILE A 92 -3.29 -13.06 3.66
N LEU A 93 -3.41 -13.86 3.14
CA LEU A 93 -4.00 -14.88 3.77
C LEU A 93 -3.78 -16.05 3.24
N THR A 94 -3.76 -16.11 3.27
CA THR A 94 -3.95 -16.87 2.97
C THR A 94 -3.57 -17.54 2.28
N GLY A 95 -3.33 -17.49 2.42
CA GLY A 95 -2.91 -18.08 1.76
C GLY A 95 -2.41 -18.73 1.41
N PRO A 96 -2.39 -18.98 1.25
CA PRO A 96 -1.88 -19.51 0.91
C PRO A 96 -1.45 -19.83 0.95
N ASN A 97 -1.67 -19.62 1.14
CA ASN A 97 -1.44 -19.74 1.14
C ASN A 97 -1.34 -19.72 1.65
N GLY A 98 -1.89 -19.78 2.20
CA GLY A 98 -1.89 -19.42 2.30
C GLY A 98 -1.78 -19.42 3.09
N ARG A 99 -1.95 -19.59 3.41
CA ARG A 99 -1.85 -19.35 3.64
C ARG A 99 -1.50 -19.21 4.23
N ALA A 100 -1.57 -19.31 4.62
CA ALA A 100 -1.22 -18.91 4.75
C ALA A 100 -0.66 -19.02 5.19
N SER A 101 -0.58 -19.13 5.41
CA SER A 101 -0.09 -19.06 5.36
C SER A 101 0.33 -19.15 5.54
N ALA A 102 0.38 -19.21 5.65
CA ALA A 102 0.69 -19.03 5.51
C ALA A 102 0.85 -18.93 5.61
#